data_de3c686461d8793b6b4a426f825e49e0
#
_entry.id   de3c686461d8793b6b4a426f825e49e0
#
_cell.length_a   1.000
_cell.length_b   1.000
_cell.length_c   1.000
_cell.angle_alpha   90.00
_cell.angle_beta   90.00
_cell.angle_gamma   90.00
#
_symmetry.space_group_name_H-M   'P 1'
#
loop_
_entity.id
_entity.type
_entity.pdbx_description
1 polymer ?
#
loop_
_entity_poly.entity_id
_entity_poly.type
_entity_poly.pdbx_seq_one_letter_code
_entity_poly.pdbx_strand_id
1 'polypeptide(L)'
;MDEKTDVLVALAAAVGANCIPCFDKLFERAWELGVKQEEIGAVVETANKVKTGASIFMKNAVNETLEINTESEQPCCSREKTTCC
;
A
#
# COMPACT_ATOMS: atom_id res chain seq x y z
N MET A 1 -4.09 -18.58 -10.84
CA MET A 1 -3.16 -18.24 -9.78
C MET A 1 -3.27 -19.28 -8.72
N ASP A 2 -2.19 -19.69 -8.12
CA ASP A 2 -2.36 -20.68 -7.07
C ASP A 2 -2.93 -20.02 -5.83
N GLU A 3 -3.32 -20.82 -4.89
CA GLU A 3 -4.03 -20.29 -3.73
C GLU A 3 -3.18 -19.38 -2.88
N LYS A 4 -1.91 -19.69 -2.74
CA LYS A 4 -1.04 -18.84 -1.95
C LYS A 4 -0.85 -17.48 -2.60
N THR A 5 -0.60 -17.48 -3.89
CA THR A 5 -0.45 -16.22 -4.61
C THR A 5 -1.75 -15.42 -4.54
N ASP A 6 -2.85 -16.12 -4.69
CA ASP A 6 -4.15 -15.47 -4.68
C ASP A 6 -4.39 -14.75 -3.34
N VAL A 7 -4.09 -15.44 -2.24
CA VAL A 7 -4.33 -14.82 -0.95
C VAL A 7 -3.35 -13.69 -0.68
N LEU A 8 -2.13 -13.79 -1.19
CA LEU A 8 -1.17 -12.69 -1.01
C LEU A 8 -1.60 -11.45 -1.77
N VAL A 9 -2.09 -11.65 -2.99
CA VAL A 9 -2.61 -10.54 -3.78
C VAL A 9 -3.81 -9.92 -3.08
N ALA A 10 -4.68 -10.76 -2.55
CA ALA A 10 -5.86 -10.27 -1.86
C ALA A 10 -5.49 -9.50 -0.60
N LEU A 11 -4.46 -9.97 0.10
CA LEU A 11 -3.99 -9.25 1.29
C LEU A 11 -3.49 -7.85 0.93
N ALA A 12 -2.74 -7.76 -0.15
CA ALA A 12 -2.26 -6.47 -0.61
C ALA A 12 -3.42 -5.56 -0.95
N ALA A 13 -4.43 -6.12 -1.61
CA ALA A 13 -5.60 -5.33 -1.99
C ALA A 13 -6.35 -4.85 -0.76
N ALA A 14 -6.44 -5.69 0.26
CA ALA A 14 -7.13 -5.32 1.49
C ALA A 14 -6.43 -4.15 2.18
N VAL A 15 -5.11 -4.19 2.21
CA VAL A 15 -4.34 -3.11 2.78
C VAL A 15 -4.55 -1.84 1.97
N GLY A 16 -4.47 -1.96 0.65
CA GLY A 16 -4.66 -0.82 -0.22
C GLY A 16 -6.03 -0.20 -0.08
N ALA A 17 -7.04 -1.00 0.19
CA ALA A 17 -8.40 -0.53 0.33
C ALA A 17 -8.74 -0.14 1.77
N ASN A 18 -7.81 -0.29 2.69
CA ASN A 18 -8.06 0.00 4.10
C ASN A 18 -9.20 -0.84 4.66
N CYS A 19 -9.27 -2.08 4.24
CA CYS A 19 -10.36 -2.94 4.70
C CYS A 19 -9.85 -3.86 5.80
N ILE A 20 -10.07 -3.47 7.04
CA ILE A 20 -9.58 -4.22 8.18
C ILE A 20 -10.22 -5.59 8.29
N PRO A 21 -11.55 -5.72 8.20
CA PRO A 21 -12.14 -7.06 8.26
C PRO A 21 -11.66 -7.95 7.11
N CYS A 22 -11.42 -7.37 5.95
CA CYS A 22 -10.91 -8.15 4.83
C CYS A 22 -9.54 -8.70 5.15
N PHE A 23 -8.69 -7.86 5.72
CA PHE A 23 -7.34 -8.28 6.05
C PHE A 23 -7.37 -9.42 7.08
N ASP A 24 -8.19 -9.27 8.10
CA ASP A 24 -8.26 -10.29 9.14
C ASP A 24 -8.67 -11.64 8.60
N LYS A 25 -9.70 -11.64 7.75
CA LYS A 25 -10.15 -12.86 7.17
C LYS A 25 -9.10 -13.48 6.29
N LEU A 26 -8.45 -12.67 5.48
CA LEU A 26 -7.43 -13.17 4.56
C LEU A 26 -6.19 -13.63 5.30
N PHE A 27 -5.89 -13.00 6.42
CA PHE A 27 -4.77 -13.42 7.23
C PHE A 27 -5.01 -14.84 7.75
N GLU A 28 -6.21 -15.10 8.20
CA GLU A 28 -6.57 -16.44 8.65
C GLU A 28 -6.38 -17.44 7.52
N ARG A 29 -6.85 -17.08 6.35
CA ARG A 29 -6.73 -17.97 5.22
C ARG A 29 -5.27 -18.23 4.87
N ALA A 30 -4.47 -17.17 4.90
CA ALA A 30 -3.05 -17.31 4.61
C ALA A 30 -2.38 -18.25 5.60
N TRP A 31 -2.77 -18.12 6.85
CA TRP A 31 -2.24 -18.99 7.89
C TRP A 31 -2.56 -20.44 7.60
N GLU A 32 -3.80 -20.70 7.20
CA GLU A 32 -4.22 -22.05 6.87
C GLU A 32 -3.45 -22.61 5.69
N LEU A 33 -3.08 -21.78 4.76
CA LEU A 33 -2.36 -22.20 3.58
C LEU A 33 -0.86 -22.33 3.81
N GLY A 34 -0.39 -22.01 5.00
CA GLY A 34 1.02 -22.14 5.31
C GLY A 34 1.88 -21.00 4.81
N VAL A 35 1.28 -19.85 4.55
CA VAL A 35 2.05 -18.69 4.14
C VAL A 35 2.81 -18.17 5.35
N LYS A 36 4.07 -17.84 5.15
CA LYS A 36 4.88 -17.38 6.25
C LYS A 36 4.60 -15.93 6.58
N GLN A 37 4.75 -15.61 7.84
CA GLN A 37 4.51 -14.24 8.28
C GLN A 37 5.42 -13.25 7.58
N GLU A 38 6.63 -13.66 7.26
CA GLU A 38 7.54 -12.80 6.55
C GLU A 38 7.03 -12.43 5.18
N GLU A 39 6.39 -13.39 4.54
CA GLU A 39 5.81 -13.12 3.23
C GLU A 39 4.66 -12.13 3.33
N ILE A 40 3.85 -12.31 4.35
CA ILE A 40 2.73 -11.41 4.57
C ILE A 40 3.25 -10.01 4.86
N GLY A 41 4.27 -9.92 5.71
CA GLY A 41 4.86 -8.63 6.02
C GLY A 41 5.41 -7.93 4.81
N ALA A 42 6.05 -8.67 3.91
CA ALA A 42 6.59 -8.08 2.70
C ALA A 42 5.48 -7.54 1.79
N VAL A 43 4.39 -8.29 1.71
CA VAL A 43 3.25 -7.87 0.89
C VAL A 43 2.64 -6.60 1.47
N VAL A 44 2.49 -6.55 2.78
CA VAL A 44 1.91 -5.38 3.43
C VAL A 44 2.81 -4.16 3.22
N GLU A 45 4.10 -4.36 3.34
CA GLU A 45 5.03 -3.27 3.13
C GLU A 45 4.94 -2.72 1.72
N THR A 46 4.85 -3.62 0.74
CA THR A 46 4.70 -3.20 -0.64
C THR A 46 3.42 -2.42 -0.86
N ALA A 47 2.33 -2.89 -0.28
CA ALA A 47 1.04 -2.21 -0.42
C ALA A 47 1.10 -0.82 0.21
N ASN A 48 1.78 -0.71 1.34
CA ASN A 48 1.90 0.60 1.99
C ASN A 48 2.73 1.58 1.18
N LYS A 49 3.73 1.09 0.49
CA LYS A 49 4.51 1.96 -0.39
C LYS A 49 3.64 2.54 -1.49
N VAL A 50 2.77 1.72 -2.04
CA VAL A 50 1.86 2.19 -3.08
C VAL A 50 0.90 3.23 -2.50
N LYS A 51 0.41 2.98 -1.29
CA LYS A 51 -0.49 3.92 -0.65
C LYS A 51 0.19 5.26 -0.39
N THR A 52 1.44 5.22 0.00
CA THR A 52 2.18 6.45 0.24
C THR A 52 2.31 7.24 -1.05
N GLY A 53 2.62 6.56 -2.15
CA GLY A 53 2.70 7.23 -3.43
C GLY A 53 1.39 7.86 -3.84
N ALA A 54 0.29 7.13 -3.64
CA ALA A 54 -1.03 7.66 -3.97
C ALA A 54 -1.35 8.89 -3.13
N SER A 55 -0.93 8.88 -1.88
CA SER A 55 -1.16 10.01 -1.00
C SER A 55 -0.44 11.27 -1.49
N ILE A 56 0.77 11.09 -1.99
CA ILE A 56 1.54 12.22 -2.49
C ILE A 56 0.91 12.79 -3.74
N PHE A 57 0.45 11.93 -4.63
CA PHE A 57 -0.25 12.39 -5.83
C PHE A 57 -1.49 13.19 -5.46
N MET A 58 -2.22 12.71 -4.47
CA MET A 58 -3.42 13.40 -4.03
C MET A 58 -3.09 14.76 -3.46
N LYS A 59 -2.04 14.83 -2.67
CA LYS A 59 -1.62 16.08 -2.09
C LYS A 59 -1.26 17.10 -3.17
N ASN A 60 -0.53 16.66 -4.19
CA ASN A 60 -0.17 17.54 -5.27
C ASN A 60 -1.38 18.04 -6.03
N ALA A 61 -2.33 17.15 -6.26
CA ALA A 61 -3.55 17.53 -6.99
C ALA A 61 -4.36 18.55 -6.20
N VAL A 62 -4.43 18.37 -4.90
CA VAL A 62 -5.16 19.31 -4.05
C VAL A 62 -4.48 20.67 -4.07
N ASN A 63 -3.17 20.68 -3.95
CA ASN A 63 -2.42 21.94 -3.98
C ASN A 63 -2.62 22.67 -5.28
N GLU A 64 -2.64 21.94 -6.37
CA GLU A 64 -2.86 22.55 -7.66
C GLU A 64 -4.23 23.17 -7.74
N THR A 65 -5.24 22.47 -7.28
CA THR A 65 -6.61 22.97 -7.32
C THR A 65 -6.76 24.21 -6.46
N LEU A 66 -6.11 24.23 -5.32
CA LEU A 66 -6.19 25.38 -4.44
C LEU A 66 -5.24 26.50 -4.87
N GLU A 67 -4.46 26.23 -5.89
CA GLU A 67 -3.50 27.22 -6.38
C GLU A 67 -2.50 27.63 -5.31
N ILE A 68 -2.17 26.68 -4.46
CA ILE A 68 -1.18 26.94 -3.47
C ILE A 68 0.16 26.82 -4.14
N ASN A 69 0.97 27.82 -4.01
CA ASN A 69 2.20 27.83 -4.69
C ASN A 69 3.26 27.11 -3.91
N THR A 70 3.23 25.84 -3.84
CA THR A 70 4.25 25.12 -3.13
C THR A 70 4.91 24.21 -4.12
N GLU A 71 6.05 23.71 -3.74
CA GLU A 71 6.71 22.79 -4.60
C GLU A 71 6.03 21.49 -4.61
N SER A 72 5.86 20.89 -5.73
CA SER A 72 5.27 19.57 -5.81
C SER A 72 6.25 18.56 -5.36
N GLU A 73 5.76 17.57 -4.68
CA GLU A 73 6.59 16.46 -4.27
C GLU A 73 6.44 15.36 -5.25
N GLN A 74 7.46 14.58 -5.44
CA GLN A 74 7.36 13.46 -6.31
C GLN A 74 6.92 12.26 -5.53
N PRO A 75 6.05 11.46 -6.09
CA PRO A 75 5.54 10.31 -5.36
C PRO A 75 6.64 9.39 -4.90
N CYS A 76 7.64 9.25 -5.70
CA CYS A 76 8.69 8.43 -5.29
C CYS A 76 9.87 9.25 -5.20
N CYS A 77 10.60 9.06 -4.31
CA CYS A 77 11.74 9.80 -4.23
C CYS A 77 11.59 11.17 -3.97
N SER A 78 10.98 11.45 -3.12
CA SER A 78 10.88 12.79 -2.85
C SER A 78 12.08 13.18 -2.25
N ARG A 79 12.46 14.27 -2.17
CA ARG A 79 13.54 14.69 -1.68
C ARG A 79 13.75 14.32 -0.42
N GLU A 80 14.39 14.26 0.00
CA GLU A 80 14.68 14.03 1.24
C GLU A 80 13.93 13.20 1.88
N LYS A 81 14.02 12.52 2.20
CA LYS A 81 13.42 11.83 3.00
C LYS A 81 12.39 11.19 2.74
N THR A 82 12.12 10.83 2.28
CA THR A 82 11.03 10.48 2.27
C THR A 82 10.90 9.34 1.67
N THR A 83 10.47 8.65 1.89
CA THR A 83 10.05 7.61 1.67
C THR A 83 9.45 7.49 0.49
N CYS A 84 9.74 7.49 -0.34
CA CYS A 84 9.11 7.40 -1.38
C CYS A 84 8.59 6.14 -1.53
N CYS A 85 8.24 5.70 -2.25
CA CYS A 85 7.57 4.57 -2.47
C CYS A 85 8.21 3.37 -2.04
#